data_76b6a5b51a94d710fa342d0cf543a8ce
#
_entry.id   76b6a5b51a94d710fa342d0cf543a8ce
#
_cell.length_a   1.000
_cell.length_b   1.000
_cell.length_c   1.000
_cell.angle_alpha   90.00
_cell.angle_beta   90.00
_cell.angle_gamma   90.00
#
_symmetry.space_group_name_H-M   'P 1'
#
loop_
_entity.id
_entity.type
_entity.pdbx_description
1 polymer ?
#
loop_
_entity_poly.entity_id
_entity_poly.type
_entity_poly.pdbx_seq_one_letter_code
_entity_poly.pdbx_strand_id
1 'polypeptide(L)'
;MASARSAGRKQRFRGQELTIEELKDDSFDGVDIALFSAGSGISKRFAPIAAKAGCVVVDNSSAFRMDPDVPLVVPEINARRIAGHKGIIANPNCSAITALVPLWPIHQQNRIRRVIISTYQAASGAGAAAMQELEDGTRAFLDGKPFTPKVMPHPYAFNVFSHDQQWAAGFGNGFQHWQHFADVGDFLVDQQDQRALKLGNHGVRLVDEVRRQVATVELH
;
A
#
# COMPACT_ATOMS: atom_id res chain seq x y z
N MET A 1 -5.43 -4.18 20.09
CA MET A 1 -6.84 -3.85 19.78
C MET A 1 -7.24 -4.47 18.45
N ALA A 2 -8.48 -4.91 18.29
CA ALA A 2 -8.99 -5.51 17.06
C ALA A 2 -10.52 -5.31 16.96
N SER A 3 -11.15 -5.92 15.92
CA SER A 3 -12.62 -5.93 15.82
C SER A 3 -13.27 -6.75 16.96
N ALA A 4 -14.54 -6.51 17.24
CA ALA A 4 -15.32 -7.25 18.25
C ALA A 4 -15.19 -8.78 18.07
N ARG A 5 -15.10 -9.28 16.82
CA ARG A 5 -14.91 -10.71 16.51
C ARG A 5 -13.61 -11.30 17.06
N SER A 6 -12.58 -10.49 17.22
CA SER A 6 -11.25 -10.91 17.70
C SER A 6 -10.99 -10.52 19.15
N ALA A 7 -11.85 -9.70 19.76
CA ALA A 7 -11.75 -9.30 21.14
C ALA A 7 -11.84 -10.52 22.09
N GLY A 8 -11.14 -10.44 23.21
CA GLY A 8 -11.05 -11.53 24.18
C GLY A 8 -10.05 -12.64 23.85
N ARG A 9 -9.50 -12.68 22.62
CA ARG A 9 -8.43 -13.63 22.28
C ARG A 9 -7.14 -13.24 23.01
N LYS A 10 -6.38 -14.26 23.38
CA LYS A 10 -5.09 -14.08 24.03
C LYS A 10 -3.97 -14.16 23.01
N GLN A 11 -3.02 -13.24 23.13
CA GLN A 11 -1.84 -13.18 22.27
C GLN A 11 -0.59 -13.09 23.16
N ARG A 12 0.40 -13.96 22.89
CA ARG A 12 1.67 -13.91 23.62
C ARG A 12 2.60 -12.88 22.99
N PHE A 13 3.09 -11.95 23.80
CA PHE A 13 4.05 -10.94 23.38
C PHE A 13 5.13 -10.77 24.44
N ARG A 14 6.41 -10.90 24.07
CA ARG A 14 7.57 -10.80 24.97
C ARG A 14 7.44 -11.65 26.25
N GLY A 15 6.88 -12.87 26.11
CA GLY A 15 6.70 -13.80 27.24
C GLY A 15 5.44 -13.54 28.09
N GLN A 16 4.75 -12.43 27.89
CA GLN A 16 3.49 -12.08 28.57
C GLN A 16 2.30 -12.44 27.70
N GLU A 17 1.23 -12.87 28.33
CA GLU A 17 -0.05 -13.11 27.68
C GLU A 17 -0.89 -11.82 27.73
N LEU A 18 -1.21 -11.27 26.57
CA LEU A 18 -2.03 -10.07 26.44
C LEU A 18 -3.40 -10.44 25.88
N THR A 19 -4.45 -9.87 26.41
CA THR A 19 -5.81 -9.99 25.87
C THR A 19 -6.01 -8.96 24.78
N ILE A 20 -6.52 -9.38 23.63
CA ILE A 20 -6.90 -8.48 22.53
C ILE A 20 -8.17 -7.76 22.94
N GLU A 21 -8.12 -6.44 23.00
CA GLU A 21 -9.27 -5.59 23.30
C GLU A 21 -10.02 -5.21 22.02
N GLU A 22 -11.32 -4.93 22.17
CA GLU A 22 -12.12 -4.37 21.09
C GLU A 22 -11.70 -2.92 20.83
N LEU A 23 -11.53 -2.56 19.56
CA LEU A 23 -11.23 -1.20 19.14
C LEU A 23 -12.48 -0.33 19.24
N LYS A 24 -12.44 0.69 20.11
CA LYS A 24 -13.48 1.68 20.37
C LYS A 24 -12.90 3.10 20.29
N ASP A 25 -13.76 4.10 20.34
CA ASP A 25 -13.35 5.49 20.22
C ASP A 25 -12.50 5.96 21.42
N ASP A 26 -12.68 5.35 22.60
CA ASP A 26 -11.92 5.59 23.83
C ASP A 26 -10.66 4.72 23.99
N SER A 27 -10.39 3.85 23.02
CA SER A 27 -9.27 2.90 23.09
C SER A 27 -7.89 3.53 23.05
N PHE A 28 -7.80 4.82 22.80
CA PHE A 28 -6.53 5.54 22.65
C PHE A 28 -6.12 6.38 23.87
N ASP A 29 -6.94 6.38 24.90
CA ASP A 29 -6.66 7.11 26.14
C ASP A 29 -5.38 6.57 26.80
N GLY A 30 -4.39 7.44 27.01
CA GLY A 30 -3.09 7.06 27.57
C GLY A 30 -2.17 6.26 26.64
N VAL A 31 -2.48 6.20 25.33
CA VAL A 31 -1.62 5.56 24.32
C VAL A 31 -0.75 6.61 23.65
N ASP A 32 0.57 6.48 23.75
CA ASP A 32 1.51 7.41 23.11
C ASP A 32 1.64 7.17 21.60
N ILE A 33 1.73 5.91 21.18
CA ILE A 33 1.93 5.54 19.77
C ILE A 33 1.04 4.35 19.40
N ALA A 34 0.35 4.43 18.26
CA ALA A 34 -0.45 3.34 17.70
C ALA A 34 -0.01 2.98 16.28
N LEU A 35 0.23 1.68 16.04
CA LEU A 35 0.51 1.13 14.71
C LEU A 35 -0.79 0.64 14.07
N PHE A 36 -1.19 1.22 12.96
CA PHE A 36 -2.41 0.87 12.25
C PHE A 36 -2.10 0.00 11.03
N SER A 37 -2.70 -1.19 10.98
CA SER A 37 -2.59 -2.14 9.87
C SER A 37 -3.88 -2.92 9.62
N ALA A 38 -5.03 -2.32 9.94
CA ALA A 38 -6.35 -2.96 9.86
C ALA A 38 -7.14 -2.57 8.59
N GLY A 39 -6.47 -1.95 7.61
CA GLY A 39 -7.06 -1.49 6.36
C GLY A 39 -7.55 -0.03 6.41
N SER A 40 -7.72 0.56 5.22
CA SER A 40 -7.96 2.00 5.06
C SER A 40 -9.26 2.50 5.69
N GLY A 41 -10.32 1.67 5.70
CA GLY A 41 -11.59 2.05 6.34
C GLY A 41 -11.47 2.24 7.84
N ILE A 42 -10.75 1.36 8.52
CA ILE A 42 -10.47 1.47 9.95
C ILE A 42 -9.56 2.67 10.23
N SER A 43 -8.50 2.83 9.45
CA SER A 43 -7.59 3.97 9.61
C SER A 43 -8.30 5.31 9.42
N LYS A 44 -9.12 5.47 8.38
CA LYS A 44 -9.89 6.71 8.15
C LYS A 44 -10.80 7.07 9.32
N ARG A 45 -11.40 6.06 9.96
CA ARG A 45 -12.27 6.28 11.11
C ARG A 45 -11.49 6.60 12.38
N PHE A 46 -10.52 5.76 12.73
CA PHE A 46 -9.94 5.78 14.09
C PHE A 46 -8.63 6.57 14.19
N ALA A 47 -7.86 6.77 13.12
CA ALA A 47 -6.62 7.53 13.23
C ALA A 47 -6.82 9.00 13.62
N PRO A 48 -7.85 9.72 13.11
CA PRO A 48 -8.14 11.07 13.61
C PRO A 48 -8.59 11.11 15.08
N ILE A 49 -9.28 10.05 15.57
CA ILE A 49 -9.70 9.93 16.95
C ILE A 49 -8.46 9.73 17.84
N ALA A 50 -7.58 8.81 17.47
CA ALA A 50 -6.33 8.57 18.18
C ALA A 50 -5.45 9.83 18.24
N ALA A 51 -5.29 10.53 17.10
CA ALA A 51 -4.53 11.77 17.06
C ALA A 51 -5.11 12.87 17.98
N LYS A 52 -6.43 12.99 18.06
CA LYS A 52 -7.11 13.90 18.99
C LYS A 52 -6.91 13.52 20.47
N ALA A 53 -6.79 12.24 20.79
CA ALA A 53 -6.47 11.74 22.12
C ALA A 53 -4.98 11.95 22.50
N GLY A 54 -4.16 12.51 21.60
CA GLY A 54 -2.73 12.76 21.83
C GLY A 54 -1.83 11.59 21.39
N CYS A 55 -2.40 10.52 20.81
CA CYS A 55 -1.66 9.39 20.33
C CYS A 55 -1.05 9.68 18.93
N VAL A 56 0.22 9.34 18.73
CA VAL A 56 0.85 9.38 17.39
C VAL A 56 0.51 8.09 16.62
N VAL A 57 -0.17 8.25 15.52
CA VAL A 57 -0.55 7.13 14.64
C VAL A 57 0.48 6.93 13.54
N VAL A 58 1.02 5.72 13.42
CA VAL A 58 1.76 5.26 12.24
C VAL A 58 0.85 4.34 11.43
N ASP A 59 0.39 4.83 10.28
CA ASP A 59 -0.61 4.14 9.46
C ASP A 59 0.02 3.42 8.27
N ASN A 60 -0.08 2.09 8.27
CA ASN A 60 0.38 1.24 7.17
C ASN A 60 -0.68 1.06 6.06
N SER A 61 -1.88 1.63 6.20
CA SER A 61 -2.91 1.57 5.18
C SER A 61 -2.70 2.62 4.08
N SER A 62 -3.55 2.59 3.07
CA SER A 62 -3.56 3.62 2.01
C SER A 62 -4.37 4.87 2.38
N ALA A 63 -4.92 4.95 3.61
CA ALA A 63 -5.92 5.94 3.99
C ALA A 63 -5.45 7.38 3.84
N PHE A 64 -4.21 7.66 4.24
CA PHE A 64 -3.66 9.01 4.33
C PHE A 64 -2.45 9.27 3.44
N ARG A 65 -2.08 8.30 2.58
CA ARG A 65 -0.89 8.44 1.73
C ARG A 65 -0.93 9.63 0.79
N MET A 66 -2.13 10.04 0.35
CA MET A 66 -2.34 11.16 -0.56
C MET A 66 -2.79 12.44 0.15
N ASP A 67 -2.84 12.44 1.47
CA ASP A 67 -3.19 13.62 2.25
C ASP A 67 -1.96 14.55 2.36
N PRO A 68 -2.03 15.79 1.85
CA PRO A 68 -0.90 16.73 1.88
C PRO A 68 -0.50 17.15 3.29
N ASP A 69 -1.40 17.03 4.26
CA ASP A 69 -1.16 17.34 5.67
C ASP A 69 -0.55 16.19 6.46
N VAL A 70 -0.48 15.00 5.88
CA VAL A 70 0.07 13.79 6.52
C VAL A 70 1.41 13.43 5.89
N PRO A 71 2.53 13.43 6.64
CA PRO A 71 3.81 13.06 6.09
C PRO A 71 3.85 11.58 5.68
N LEU A 72 4.24 11.34 4.43
CA LEU A 72 4.52 10.01 3.91
C LEU A 72 6.01 9.72 4.13
N VAL A 73 6.33 8.68 4.92
CA VAL A 73 7.68 8.50 5.45
C VAL A 73 8.25 7.12 5.17
N VAL A 74 9.48 7.11 4.64
CA VAL A 74 10.43 5.99 4.69
C VAL A 74 11.63 6.48 5.50
N PRO A 75 11.84 5.99 6.74
CA PRO A 75 12.82 6.57 7.67
C PRO A 75 14.24 6.65 7.10
N GLU A 76 14.67 5.67 6.33
CA GLU A 76 15.99 5.62 5.69
C GLU A 76 16.21 6.77 4.67
N ILE A 77 15.11 7.36 4.18
CA ILE A 77 15.13 8.34 3.08
C ILE A 77 14.79 9.74 3.61
N ASN A 78 13.69 9.85 4.35
CA ASN A 78 13.10 11.15 4.68
C ASN A 78 12.63 11.27 6.13
N ALA A 79 13.30 10.63 7.11
CA ALA A 79 12.95 10.65 8.53
C ALA A 79 12.66 12.06 9.07
N ARG A 80 13.35 13.10 8.56
CA ARG A 80 13.13 14.50 8.97
C ARG A 80 11.68 14.97 8.77
N ARG A 81 10.92 14.37 7.85
CA ARG A 81 9.49 14.70 7.63
C ARG A 81 8.60 14.31 8.81
N ILE A 82 9.06 13.39 9.66
CA ILE A 82 8.33 13.00 10.88
C ILE A 82 8.07 14.23 11.78
N ALA A 83 9.02 15.15 11.88
CA ALA A 83 8.87 16.33 12.72
C ALA A 83 7.68 17.25 12.35
N GLY A 84 7.16 17.11 11.12
CA GLY A 84 6.00 17.89 10.65
C GLY A 84 4.66 17.20 10.82
N HIS A 85 4.59 16.03 11.50
CA HIS A 85 3.32 15.33 11.65
C HIS A 85 2.32 16.10 12.56
N LYS A 86 1.03 15.94 12.25
CA LYS A 86 -0.09 16.47 13.04
C LYS A 86 -0.84 15.34 13.77
N GLY A 87 -0.09 14.36 14.29
CA GLY A 87 -0.62 13.18 14.97
C GLY A 87 -0.72 11.92 14.09
N ILE A 88 -0.64 12.04 12.77
CA ILE A 88 -0.67 10.89 11.84
C ILE A 88 0.58 10.92 10.97
N ILE A 89 1.18 9.74 10.77
CA ILE A 89 2.31 9.49 9.87
C ILE A 89 1.90 8.34 8.95
N ALA A 90 1.94 8.56 7.63
CA ALA A 90 1.60 7.53 6.66
C ALA A 90 2.84 6.75 6.23
N ASN A 91 2.67 5.43 6.07
CA ASN A 91 3.67 4.53 5.54
C ASN A 91 3.35 4.24 4.06
N PRO A 92 4.31 4.31 3.13
CA PRO A 92 4.09 4.05 1.71
C PRO A 92 3.63 2.61 1.43
N ASN A 93 3.31 2.34 0.17
CA ASN A 93 3.00 0.99 -0.28
C ASN A 93 4.21 0.05 -0.08
N CYS A 94 3.94 -1.20 0.32
CA CYS A 94 4.98 -2.19 0.63
C CYS A 94 5.95 -2.44 -0.55
N SER A 95 5.44 -2.53 -1.79
CA SER A 95 6.29 -2.71 -2.99
C SER A 95 7.16 -1.47 -3.23
N ALA A 96 6.63 -0.26 -3.00
CA ALA A 96 7.40 0.97 -3.11
C ALA A 96 8.55 1.02 -2.10
N ILE A 97 8.30 0.70 -0.82
CA ILE A 97 9.33 0.67 0.22
C ILE A 97 10.41 -0.36 -0.11
N THR A 98 9.99 -1.57 -0.50
CA THR A 98 10.92 -2.67 -0.85
C THR A 98 11.88 -2.26 -1.98
N ALA A 99 11.41 -1.45 -2.94
CA ALA A 99 12.26 -0.94 -4.02
C ALA A 99 13.10 0.28 -3.58
N LEU A 100 12.50 1.22 -2.84
CA LEU A 100 13.14 2.49 -2.47
C LEU A 100 14.35 2.30 -1.55
N VAL A 101 14.24 1.44 -0.54
CA VAL A 101 15.32 1.23 0.44
C VAL A 101 16.65 0.81 -0.21
N PRO A 102 16.71 -0.19 -1.11
CA PRO A 102 17.96 -0.52 -1.79
C PRO A 102 18.36 0.46 -2.88
N LEU A 103 17.42 1.18 -3.51
CA LEU A 103 17.73 2.17 -4.54
C LEU A 103 18.28 3.47 -3.95
N TRP A 104 17.94 3.80 -2.71
CA TRP A 104 18.33 5.06 -2.09
C TRP A 104 19.85 5.26 -2.00
N PRO A 105 20.66 4.33 -1.45
CA PRO A 105 22.12 4.50 -1.43
C PRO A 105 22.72 4.58 -2.83
N ILE A 106 22.16 3.89 -3.82
CA ILE A 106 22.59 4.02 -5.21
C ILE A 106 22.30 5.43 -5.73
N HIS A 107 21.10 5.95 -5.47
CA HIS A 107 20.69 7.29 -5.86
C HIS A 107 21.56 8.39 -5.24
N GLN A 108 22.00 8.21 -3.99
CA GLN A 108 22.89 9.17 -3.31
C GLN A 108 24.28 9.25 -3.94
N GLN A 109 24.79 8.13 -4.44
CA GLN A 109 26.11 8.07 -5.09
C GLN A 109 26.03 8.40 -6.59
N ASN A 110 24.99 7.93 -7.24
CA ASN A 110 24.80 8.02 -8.67
C ASN A 110 23.31 8.31 -8.95
N ARG A 111 23.02 9.56 -9.33
CA ARG A 111 21.65 10.04 -9.44
C ARG A 111 20.85 9.21 -10.43
N ILE A 112 19.90 8.43 -9.92
CA ILE A 112 18.95 7.67 -10.71
C ILE A 112 18.02 8.67 -11.40
N ARG A 113 17.86 8.55 -12.72
CA ARG A 113 16.97 9.41 -13.51
C ARG A 113 15.65 8.72 -13.86
N ARG A 114 15.64 7.41 -13.93
CA ARG A 114 14.45 6.64 -14.34
C ARG A 114 14.51 5.24 -13.75
N VAL A 115 13.41 4.69 -13.20
CA VAL A 115 13.29 3.30 -12.68
C VAL A 115 12.20 2.57 -13.46
N ILE A 116 12.40 1.36 -14.01
CA ILE A 116 11.32 0.47 -14.49
C ILE A 116 11.23 -0.71 -13.54
N ILE A 117 10.08 -0.90 -12.90
CA ILE A 117 9.85 -1.98 -11.93
C ILE A 117 8.57 -2.73 -12.31
N SER A 118 8.66 -4.06 -12.38
CA SER A 118 7.51 -4.95 -12.41
C SER A 118 7.41 -5.68 -11.08
N THR A 119 6.22 -5.71 -10.48
CA THR A 119 6.01 -6.36 -9.18
C THR A 119 4.90 -7.40 -9.28
N TYR A 120 5.09 -8.51 -8.56
CA TYR A 120 4.06 -9.52 -8.32
C TYR A 120 3.70 -9.50 -6.84
N GLN A 121 2.41 -9.40 -6.53
CA GLN A 121 1.93 -9.38 -5.16
C GLN A 121 1.06 -10.60 -4.87
N ALA A 122 1.30 -11.20 -3.72
CA ALA A 122 0.48 -12.31 -3.25
C ALA A 122 -0.87 -11.83 -2.68
N ALA A 123 -1.86 -12.71 -2.67
CA ALA A 123 -3.18 -12.44 -2.10
C ALA A 123 -3.13 -11.96 -0.64
N SER A 124 -2.10 -12.37 0.13
CA SER A 124 -1.92 -11.96 1.52
C SER A 124 -1.78 -10.45 1.70
N GLY A 125 -1.24 -9.73 0.69
CA GLY A 125 -1.16 -8.27 0.70
C GLY A 125 -2.52 -7.57 0.66
N ALA A 126 -3.55 -8.24 0.12
CA ALA A 126 -4.94 -7.76 0.12
C ALA A 126 -5.74 -8.20 1.36
N GLY A 127 -5.12 -8.94 2.29
CA GLY A 127 -5.68 -9.33 3.58
C GLY A 127 -6.34 -10.70 3.62
N ALA A 128 -6.87 -11.06 4.79
CA ALA A 128 -7.39 -12.39 5.08
C ALA A 128 -8.56 -12.81 4.17
N ALA A 129 -9.42 -11.88 3.78
CA ALA A 129 -10.55 -12.16 2.89
C ALA A 129 -10.09 -12.57 1.49
N ALA A 130 -9.05 -11.92 0.95
CA ALA A 130 -8.48 -12.28 -0.35
C ALA A 130 -7.72 -13.63 -0.29
N MET A 131 -7.05 -13.92 0.81
CA MET A 131 -6.43 -15.24 1.04
C MET A 131 -7.47 -16.36 1.07
N GLN A 132 -8.58 -16.16 1.78
CA GLN A 132 -9.68 -17.12 1.83
C GLN A 132 -10.31 -17.32 0.44
N GLU A 133 -10.53 -16.22 -0.28
CA GLU A 133 -11.04 -16.27 -1.66
C GLU A 133 -10.11 -17.04 -2.61
N LEU A 134 -8.78 -16.84 -2.49
CA LEU A 134 -7.79 -17.62 -3.23
C LEU A 134 -7.91 -19.12 -2.92
N GLU A 135 -8.02 -19.48 -1.65
CA GLU A 135 -8.15 -20.87 -1.22
C GLU A 135 -9.44 -21.50 -1.75
N ASP A 136 -10.57 -20.84 -1.58
CA ASP A 136 -11.88 -21.30 -2.05
C ASP A 136 -11.93 -21.43 -3.58
N GLY A 137 -11.40 -20.43 -4.28
CA GLY A 137 -11.30 -20.44 -5.75
C GLY A 137 -10.39 -21.56 -6.27
N THR A 138 -9.27 -21.83 -5.58
CA THR A 138 -8.37 -22.94 -5.93
C THR A 138 -9.06 -24.29 -5.74
N ARG A 139 -9.78 -24.49 -4.62
CA ARG A 139 -10.56 -25.72 -4.39
C ARG A 139 -11.64 -25.90 -5.45
N ALA A 140 -12.40 -24.87 -5.76
CA ALA A 140 -13.41 -24.90 -6.80
C ALA A 140 -12.83 -25.26 -8.16
N PHE A 141 -11.68 -24.67 -8.53
CA PHE A 141 -10.98 -24.96 -9.77
C PHE A 141 -10.56 -26.43 -9.86
N LEU A 142 -9.96 -26.99 -8.80
CA LEU A 142 -9.54 -28.39 -8.75
C LEU A 142 -10.74 -29.36 -8.80
N ASP A 143 -11.86 -28.96 -8.21
CA ASP A 143 -13.11 -29.74 -8.24
C ASP A 143 -13.91 -29.60 -9.56
N GLY A 144 -13.45 -28.77 -10.51
CA GLY A 144 -14.19 -28.46 -11.75
C GLY A 144 -15.49 -27.68 -11.51
N LYS A 145 -15.60 -26.95 -10.39
CA LYS A 145 -16.80 -26.19 -10.03
C LYS A 145 -16.67 -24.72 -10.46
N PRO A 146 -17.78 -24.08 -10.84
CA PRO A 146 -17.76 -22.64 -11.11
C PRO A 146 -17.44 -21.86 -9.83
N PHE A 147 -16.64 -20.79 -9.97
CA PHE A 147 -16.29 -19.88 -8.89
C PHE A 147 -16.40 -18.41 -9.35
N THR A 148 -17.08 -17.60 -8.55
CA THR A 148 -17.20 -16.16 -8.79
C THR A 148 -16.51 -15.42 -7.64
N PRO A 149 -15.44 -14.65 -7.90
CA PRO A 149 -14.78 -13.87 -6.87
C PRO A 149 -15.69 -12.76 -6.34
N LYS A 150 -15.53 -12.39 -5.08
CA LYS A 150 -16.32 -11.36 -4.38
C LYS A 150 -15.44 -10.27 -3.77
N VAL A 151 -14.17 -10.58 -3.51
CA VAL A 151 -13.18 -9.71 -2.89
C VAL A 151 -12.29 -9.09 -3.95
N MET A 152 -11.84 -9.90 -4.92
CA MET A 152 -10.97 -9.46 -5.99
C MET A 152 -11.73 -9.36 -7.32
N PRO A 153 -11.27 -8.50 -8.24
CA PRO A 153 -11.95 -8.32 -9.53
C PRO A 153 -11.88 -9.54 -10.44
N HIS A 154 -10.91 -10.42 -10.21
CA HIS A 154 -10.68 -11.63 -11.02
C HIS A 154 -10.34 -12.83 -10.12
N PRO A 155 -10.62 -14.08 -10.58
CA PRO A 155 -10.17 -15.27 -9.87
C PRO A 155 -8.65 -15.31 -9.71
N TYR A 156 -8.16 -15.62 -8.53
CA TYR A 156 -6.73 -15.77 -8.25
C TYR A 156 -6.15 -17.09 -8.76
N ALA A 157 -6.94 -18.18 -8.66
CA ALA A 157 -6.46 -19.52 -8.96
C ALA A 157 -5.90 -19.60 -10.38
N PHE A 158 -4.61 -19.97 -10.50
CA PHE A 158 -3.89 -20.12 -11.77
C PHE A 158 -3.97 -18.90 -12.69
N ASN A 159 -4.06 -17.71 -12.12
CA ASN A 159 -4.24 -16.47 -12.86
C ASN A 159 -3.23 -15.39 -12.41
N VAL A 160 -2.92 -14.47 -13.32
CA VAL A 160 -2.20 -13.24 -13.07
C VAL A 160 -3.02 -12.11 -13.67
N PHE A 161 -3.37 -11.12 -12.87
CA PHE A 161 -4.14 -9.96 -13.30
C PHE A 161 -3.55 -8.67 -12.73
N SER A 162 -3.87 -7.55 -13.34
CA SER A 162 -3.41 -6.25 -12.85
C SER A 162 -4.00 -5.96 -11.48
N HIS A 163 -3.21 -5.32 -10.63
CA HIS A 163 -3.62 -4.92 -9.29
C HIS A 163 -4.97 -4.17 -9.34
N ASP A 164 -5.82 -4.38 -8.33
CA ASP A 164 -7.23 -3.99 -8.20
C ASP A 164 -7.55 -2.49 -8.27
N GLN A 165 -6.57 -1.66 -8.54
CA GLN A 165 -6.81 -0.23 -8.70
C GLN A 165 -7.68 0.00 -9.94
N GLN A 166 -8.92 0.40 -9.72
CA GLN A 166 -9.82 0.81 -10.80
C GLN A 166 -9.13 1.86 -11.68
N TRP A 167 -8.83 1.47 -12.91
CA TRP A 167 -8.49 2.43 -13.95
C TRP A 167 -9.78 3.17 -14.30
N ALA A 168 -10.05 4.28 -13.61
CA ALA A 168 -11.02 5.22 -14.14
C ALA A 168 -10.56 5.60 -15.54
N ALA A 169 -11.46 5.48 -16.51
CA ALA A 169 -11.21 5.90 -17.90
C ALA A 169 -10.82 7.39 -17.89
N GLY A 170 -9.53 7.66 -17.91
CA GLY A 170 -8.93 8.98 -17.72
C GLY A 170 -7.86 8.90 -16.65
N PHE A 171 -6.63 8.73 -17.02
CA PHE A 171 -5.34 8.99 -16.31
C PHE A 171 -5.36 9.14 -14.76
N GLY A 172 -6.27 8.45 -14.04
CA GLY A 172 -6.53 8.78 -12.65
C GLY A 172 -5.68 8.02 -11.64
N ASN A 173 -5.84 6.76 -11.43
CA ASN A 173 -5.47 6.19 -10.12
C ASN A 173 -4.29 5.20 -10.09
N GLY A 174 -3.89 4.61 -11.21
CA GLY A 174 -2.70 3.76 -11.28
C GLY A 174 -1.40 4.55 -11.11
N PHE A 175 -1.39 5.80 -11.54
CA PHE A 175 -0.28 6.73 -11.37
C PHE A 175 -0.11 7.23 -9.93
N GLN A 176 -1.16 7.25 -9.13
CA GLN A 176 -1.12 7.72 -7.74
C GLN A 176 -0.24 6.83 -6.85
N HIS A 177 -0.17 5.53 -7.11
CA HIS A 177 0.74 4.65 -6.36
C HIS A 177 2.22 4.95 -6.64
N TRP A 178 2.55 5.52 -7.80
CA TRP A 178 3.90 5.86 -8.22
C TRP A 178 4.27 7.32 -7.96
N GLN A 179 3.31 8.22 -7.78
CA GLN A 179 3.56 9.56 -7.23
C GLN A 179 4.21 9.49 -5.85
N HIS A 180 3.99 8.41 -5.09
CA HIS A 180 4.67 8.15 -3.82
C HIS A 180 6.18 8.02 -3.96
N PHE A 181 6.70 7.61 -5.12
CA PHE A 181 8.14 7.66 -5.40
C PHE A 181 8.66 9.10 -5.50
N ALA A 182 7.90 10.00 -6.09
CA ALA A 182 8.25 11.41 -6.19
C ALA A 182 8.15 12.14 -4.84
N ASP A 183 7.20 11.73 -3.98
CA ASP A 183 6.94 12.39 -2.71
C ASP A 183 7.86 11.94 -1.57
N VAL A 184 8.47 10.76 -1.67
CA VAL A 184 9.32 10.19 -0.62
C VAL A 184 10.75 10.76 -0.63
N GLY A 185 11.17 11.41 -1.66
CA GLY A 185 12.49 12.03 -1.75
C GLY A 185 12.63 12.87 -3.01
N ASP A 186 13.78 13.52 -3.21
CA ASP A 186 14.13 14.25 -4.44
C ASP A 186 14.22 13.33 -5.70
N PHE A 187 13.46 12.24 -5.72
CA PHE A 187 13.15 11.46 -6.91
C PHE A 187 12.22 12.30 -7.78
N LEU A 188 12.78 13.25 -8.51
CA LEU A 188 12.08 13.99 -9.55
C LEU A 188 11.71 13.01 -10.66
N VAL A 189 10.47 12.57 -10.68
CA VAL A 189 9.84 12.16 -11.92
C VAL A 189 9.65 13.46 -12.70
N ASP A 190 10.48 13.68 -13.70
CA ASP A 190 10.33 14.82 -14.60
C ASP A 190 8.96 14.73 -15.27
N GLN A 191 8.06 15.64 -14.90
CA GLN A 191 6.71 15.72 -15.48
C GLN A 191 6.73 16.00 -16.99
N GLN A 192 7.88 16.34 -17.57
CA GLN A 192 8.01 16.60 -19.01
C GLN A 192 8.01 15.31 -19.84
N ASP A 193 8.37 14.14 -19.28
CA ASP A 193 8.32 12.86 -19.98
C ASP A 193 6.90 12.25 -20.11
N GLN A 194 5.89 12.85 -19.50
CA GLN A 194 4.48 12.47 -19.74
C GLN A 194 4.05 12.65 -21.22
N ARG A 195 4.79 13.42 -22.00
CA ARG A 195 4.54 13.61 -23.45
C ARG A 195 5.06 12.44 -24.29
N ALA A 196 6.10 11.75 -23.88
CA ALA A 196 6.66 10.61 -24.59
C ALA A 196 5.75 9.37 -24.58
N LEU A 197 4.93 9.20 -23.53
CA LEU A 197 3.95 8.11 -23.43
C LEU A 197 2.70 8.31 -24.32
N LYS A 198 2.51 9.48 -24.90
CA LYS A 198 1.37 9.79 -25.81
C LYS A 198 1.59 9.43 -27.29
N LEU A 199 2.80 9.04 -27.71
CA LEU A 199 3.15 8.86 -29.11
C LEU A 199 3.20 7.39 -29.59
N GLY A 200 2.65 6.44 -28.84
CA GLY A 200 2.67 5.02 -29.19
C GLY A 200 1.33 4.38 -29.51
N ASN A 201 0.45 5.06 -30.25
CA ASN A 201 -0.89 4.55 -30.60
C ASN A 201 -0.90 3.76 -31.93
N HIS A 202 -0.03 2.76 -32.13
CA HIS A 202 -0.27 1.75 -33.18
C HIS A 202 0.39 0.42 -32.80
N GLY A 203 -0.50 -0.54 -32.50
CA GLY A 203 -0.20 -1.96 -32.54
C GLY A 203 0.33 -2.57 -31.25
N VAL A 204 -0.52 -3.22 -30.51
CA VAL A 204 -0.40 -4.52 -29.84
C VAL A 204 -1.38 -4.58 -28.64
N ARG A 205 -2.46 -5.32 -28.80
CA ARG A 205 -3.45 -5.54 -27.70
C ARG A 205 -2.96 -6.43 -26.55
N LEU A 206 -1.88 -7.18 -26.74
CA LEU A 206 -1.32 -8.06 -25.70
C LEU A 206 -0.34 -7.35 -24.77
N VAL A 207 0.19 -6.19 -25.15
CA VAL A 207 1.16 -5.39 -24.39
C VAL A 207 0.48 -4.47 -23.38
N ASP A 208 -0.80 -4.14 -23.57
CA ASP A 208 -1.49 -3.20 -22.70
C ASP A 208 -1.75 -3.74 -21.28
N GLU A 209 -1.95 -5.04 -21.12
CA GLU A 209 -2.15 -5.64 -19.80
C GLU A 209 -0.86 -5.74 -18.99
N VAL A 210 0.27 -5.97 -19.65
CA VAL A 210 1.61 -6.02 -19.03
C VAL A 210 2.16 -4.61 -18.78
N ARG A 211 1.87 -3.63 -19.65
CA ARG A 211 2.27 -2.22 -19.47
C ARG A 211 1.70 -1.57 -18.21
N ARG A 212 0.62 -2.11 -17.66
CA ARG A 212 -0.08 -1.56 -16.49
C ARG A 212 0.66 -1.77 -15.16
N GLN A 213 1.73 -2.55 -15.12
CA GLN A 213 2.48 -2.87 -13.89
C GLN A 213 3.97 -2.51 -13.94
N VAL A 214 4.41 -1.72 -14.92
CA VAL A 214 5.82 -1.41 -15.14
C VAL A 214 6.12 0.08 -14.89
N ALA A 215 7.01 0.39 -13.97
CA ALA A 215 7.62 1.71 -13.77
C ALA A 215 9.12 1.68 -14.16
N THR A 216 9.66 2.68 -14.84
CA THR A 216 11.01 2.68 -15.47
C THR A 216 12.01 3.64 -14.84
N VAL A 217 13.24 3.28 -14.51
CA VAL A 217 14.35 4.15 -13.97
C VAL A 217 15.59 4.18 -14.91
N GLU A 218 16.21 5.25 -15.24
CA GLU A 218 17.50 5.36 -15.95
C GLU A 218 18.63 5.83 -15.04
N LEU A 219 19.84 5.23 -15.17
CA LEU A 219 21.08 5.62 -14.52
C LEU A 219 21.95 6.42 -15.50
N HIS A 220 22.63 7.44 -15.03
CA HIS A 220 23.66 8.20 -15.77
C HIS A 220 25.02 7.91 -15.22
#